data_737b0efbc9e853a227c595c248f6793b
#
_entry.id   737b0efbc9e853a227c595c248f6793b
#
_cell.length_a   1.000
_cell.length_b   1.000
_cell.length_c   1.000
_cell.angle_alpha   90.00
_cell.angle_beta   90.00
_cell.angle_gamma   90.00
#
_symmetry.space_group_name_H-M   'P 1'
#
loop_
_entity.id
_entity.type
_entity.pdbx_description
1 polymer ?
#
loop_
_entity_poly.entity_id
_entity_poly.type
_entity_poly.pdbx_seq_one_letter_code
_entity_poly.pdbx_strand_id
1 'polypeptide(L)'
;MIRLENLQKRFGRRVAVENLSLQIEEGALYGLLGHNGAGKSTTIGMMLGQVVPDAGRVLLDGFDVQRDREKALGQVGAIFETPSFYGYLSGWRNLEIFCSYGRSVSRKEMQEIVDIVRLGSRINDPVKVYSHGMRQRLALAQALLPRPRILILDEPSEGLDPEGIYEMRELIRQLHRDFQLTILICSHLLAEVEQICPEVAIMRSGRLLFHGDWRKESSNATLEQFYLQTVKGIEV
;
A
#
# COMPACT_ATOMS: atom_id res chain seq x y z
N MET A 1 11.95 -4.67 5.04
CA MET A 1 12.07 -3.41 5.83
C MET A 1 11.93 -2.20 4.91
N ILE A 2 11.16 -1.17 5.32
CA ILE A 2 11.02 0.13 4.63
C ILE A 2 11.68 1.20 5.50
N ARG A 3 12.54 2.06 4.93
CA ARG A 3 13.14 3.18 5.64
C ARG A 3 13.07 4.44 4.79
N LEU A 4 12.52 5.50 5.38
CA LEU A 4 12.48 6.85 4.84
C LEU A 4 13.41 7.70 5.69
N GLU A 5 14.33 8.43 5.08
CA GLU A 5 15.33 9.24 5.78
C GLU A 5 15.25 10.68 5.30
N ASN A 6 14.75 11.56 6.18
CA ASN A 6 14.67 13.01 5.99
C ASN A 6 14.05 13.43 4.64
N LEU A 7 13.00 12.71 4.19
CA LEU A 7 12.38 12.96 2.90
C LEU A 7 11.77 14.35 2.83
N GLN A 8 12.06 15.05 1.73
CA GLN A 8 11.45 16.32 1.40
C GLN A 8 10.94 16.30 -0.04
N LYS A 9 9.75 16.92 -0.23
CA LYS A 9 9.21 17.14 -1.58
C LYS A 9 8.40 18.42 -1.65
N ARG A 10 8.68 19.20 -2.68
CA ARG A 10 7.93 20.41 -3.01
C ARG A 10 7.43 20.35 -4.46
N PHE A 11 6.26 20.89 -4.69
CA PHE A 11 5.72 21.14 -6.01
C PHE A 11 5.48 22.64 -6.15
N GLY A 12 6.38 23.32 -6.83
CA GLY A 12 6.40 24.78 -6.86
C GLY A 12 6.52 25.37 -5.46
N ARG A 13 5.52 26.14 -5.03
CA ARG A 13 5.50 26.75 -3.68
C ARG A 13 4.92 25.84 -2.60
N ARG A 14 4.25 24.74 -2.98
CA ARG A 14 3.61 23.82 -2.03
C ARG A 14 4.63 22.82 -1.51
N VAL A 15 4.77 22.74 -0.19
CA VAL A 15 5.47 21.65 0.49
C VAL A 15 4.53 20.47 0.59
N ALA A 16 4.87 19.36 -0.06
CA ALA A 16 4.06 18.14 -0.04
C ALA A 16 4.52 17.15 1.04
N VAL A 17 5.85 17.09 1.28
CA VAL A 17 6.46 16.30 2.35
C VAL A 17 7.62 17.10 2.94
N GLU A 18 7.70 17.18 4.27
CA GLU A 18 8.69 17.97 4.99
C GLU A 18 9.37 17.14 6.07
N ASN A 19 10.66 16.87 5.86
CA ASN A 19 11.53 16.15 6.79
C ASN A 19 10.95 14.85 7.35
N LEU A 20 10.38 14.01 6.47
CA LEU A 20 9.75 12.76 6.86
C LEU A 20 10.80 11.67 7.07
N SER A 21 10.90 11.17 8.29
CA SER A 21 11.69 9.98 8.63
C SER A 21 10.77 8.93 9.24
N LEU A 22 10.79 7.71 8.70
CA LEU A 22 9.95 6.60 9.13
C LEU A 22 10.68 5.28 8.88
N GLN A 23 10.61 4.37 9.83
CA GLN A 23 11.09 3.01 9.67
C GLN A 23 9.95 2.03 9.93
N ILE A 24 9.77 1.07 9.02
CA ILE A 24 8.80 -0.03 9.12
C ILE A 24 9.61 -1.32 9.07
N GLU A 25 9.49 -2.10 10.12
CA GLU A 25 10.25 -3.34 10.25
C GLU A 25 9.79 -4.41 9.27
N GLU A 26 10.65 -5.39 9.02
CA GLU A 26 10.31 -6.54 8.19
C GLU A 26 9.17 -7.34 8.84
N GLY A 27 8.20 -7.76 8.03
CA GLY A 27 7.03 -8.49 8.49
C GLY A 27 6.00 -7.63 9.25
N ALA A 28 6.13 -6.29 9.29
CA ALA A 28 5.14 -5.44 9.91
C ALA A 28 3.89 -5.26 9.03
N LEU A 29 2.74 -5.11 9.68
CA LEU A 29 1.48 -4.67 9.07
C LEU A 29 1.18 -3.26 9.57
N TYR A 30 1.39 -2.27 8.72
CA TYR A 30 1.53 -0.87 9.08
C TYR A 30 0.53 0.04 8.36
N GLY A 31 -0.06 0.99 9.06
CA GLY A 31 -1.00 1.96 8.51
C GLY A 31 -0.36 3.34 8.28
N LEU A 32 -0.56 3.95 7.10
CA LEU A 32 -0.21 5.35 6.82
C LEU A 32 -1.48 6.18 6.74
N LEU A 33 -1.71 7.00 7.75
CA LEU A 33 -2.95 7.75 7.98
C LEU A 33 -2.77 9.25 7.76
N GLY A 34 -3.83 9.89 7.34
CA GLY A 34 -3.89 11.34 7.18
C GLY A 34 -5.02 11.75 6.25
N HIS A 35 -5.49 13.00 6.38
CA HIS A 35 -6.52 13.55 5.49
C HIS A 35 -6.01 13.67 4.04
N ASN A 36 -6.92 13.96 3.11
CA ASN A 36 -6.56 14.23 1.73
C ASN A 36 -5.63 15.46 1.65
N GLY A 37 -4.51 15.29 0.94
CA GLY A 37 -3.46 16.32 0.87
C GLY A 37 -2.46 16.31 2.04
N ALA A 38 -2.53 15.34 2.96
CA ALA A 38 -1.54 15.19 4.05
C ALA A 38 -0.11 14.85 3.57
N GLY A 39 0.05 14.39 2.31
CA GLY A 39 1.33 14.00 1.74
C GLY A 39 1.49 12.50 1.53
N LYS A 40 0.48 11.68 1.85
CA LYS A 40 0.52 10.21 1.75
C LYS A 40 0.88 9.72 0.34
N SER A 41 0.10 10.07 -0.68
CA SER A 41 0.35 9.63 -2.07
C SER A 41 1.69 10.14 -2.61
N THR A 42 2.15 11.34 -2.21
CA THR A 42 3.49 11.83 -2.55
C THR A 42 4.56 10.95 -1.90
N THR A 43 4.37 10.55 -0.64
CA THR A 43 5.29 9.67 0.07
C THR A 43 5.33 8.28 -0.58
N ILE A 44 4.17 7.70 -0.92
CA ILE A 44 4.11 6.44 -1.67
C ILE A 44 4.75 6.58 -3.05
N GLY A 45 4.46 7.66 -3.76
CA GLY A 45 5.09 7.94 -5.06
C GLY A 45 6.62 8.02 -4.98
N MET A 46 7.19 8.55 -3.88
CA MET A 46 8.63 8.51 -3.63
C MET A 46 9.13 7.10 -3.32
N MET A 47 8.37 6.31 -2.54
CA MET A 47 8.71 4.89 -2.26
C MET A 47 8.71 4.05 -3.55
N LEU A 48 7.79 4.31 -4.48
CA LEU A 48 7.70 3.60 -5.75
C LEU A 48 8.60 4.21 -6.84
N GLY A 49 9.39 5.24 -6.51
CA GLY A 49 10.30 5.92 -7.43
C GLY A 49 9.58 6.64 -8.57
N GLN A 50 8.29 6.94 -8.45
CA GLN A 50 7.51 7.74 -9.41
C GLN A 50 7.74 9.24 -9.17
N VAL A 51 8.01 9.61 -7.91
CA VAL A 51 8.35 10.96 -7.48
C VAL A 51 9.77 10.96 -6.96
N VAL A 52 10.63 11.81 -7.53
CA VAL A 52 11.99 12.02 -7.02
C VAL A 52 11.92 12.96 -5.82
N PRO A 53 12.45 12.59 -4.63
CA PRO A 53 12.54 13.51 -3.50
C PRO A 53 13.51 14.66 -3.80
N ASP A 54 13.25 15.83 -3.22
CA ASP A 54 14.16 16.99 -3.33
C ASP A 54 15.32 16.87 -2.33
N ALA A 55 15.10 16.13 -1.22
CA ALA A 55 16.14 15.75 -0.26
C ALA A 55 15.73 14.46 0.47
N GLY A 56 16.71 13.81 1.09
CA GLY A 56 16.52 12.52 1.77
C GLY A 56 16.59 11.34 0.81
N ARG A 57 16.23 10.15 1.29
CA ARG A 57 16.22 8.93 0.49
C ARG A 57 15.21 7.91 1.00
N VAL A 58 14.84 7.00 0.11
CA VAL A 58 14.00 5.82 0.40
C VAL A 58 14.85 4.57 0.25
N LEU A 59 14.83 3.72 1.26
CA LEU A 59 15.44 2.40 1.22
C LEU A 59 14.34 1.34 1.35
N LEU A 60 14.28 0.41 0.40
CA LEU A 60 13.40 -0.75 0.40
C LEU A 60 14.27 -2.00 0.44
N ASP A 61 14.11 -2.78 1.48
CA ASP A 61 14.95 -3.96 1.77
C ASP A 61 16.46 -3.67 1.68
N GLY A 62 16.87 -2.48 2.15
CA GLY A 62 18.26 -2.02 2.15
C GLY A 62 18.74 -1.38 0.84
N PHE A 63 17.95 -1.41 -0.24
CA PHE A 63 18.31 -0.81 -1.53
C PHE A 63 17.70 0.59 -1.69
N ASP A 64 18.51 1.55 -2.13
CA ASP A 64 18.08 2.92 -2.40
C ASP A 64 17.25 2.97 -3.70
N VAL A 65 16.02 3.49 -3.60
CA VAL A 65 15.07 3.56 -4.72
C VAL A 65 15.59 4.41 -5.88
N GLN A 66 16.45 5.38 -5.63
CA GLN A 66 16.99 6.25 -6.69
C GLN A 66 18.28 5.66 -7.32
N ARG A 67 19.10 4.97 -6.53
CA ARG A 67 20.40 4.45 -6.96
C ARG A 67 20.32 3.00 -7.44
N ASP A 68 19.58 2.18 -6.73
CA ASP A 68 19.44 0.74 -6.97
C ASP A 68 18.00 0.36 -7.33
N ARG A 69 17.36 1.17 -8.20
CA ARG A 69 15.92 1.13 -8.50
C ARG A 69 15.40 -0.28 -8.79
N GLU A 70 16.07 -1.01 -9.65
CA GLU A 70 15.65 -2.37 -10.05
C GLU A 70 15.63 -3.32 -8.86
N LYS A 71 16.67 -3.29 -8.01
CA LYS A 71 16.75 -4.13 -6.81
C LYS A 71 15.72 -3.71 -5.76
N ALA A 72 15.57 -2.41 -5.54
CA ALA A 72 14.61 -1.86 -4.58
C ALA A 72 13.18 -2.22 -4.97
N LEU A 73 12.77 -1.92 -6.21
CA LEU A 73 11.40 -2.14 -6.68
C LEU A 73 11.11 -3.60 -7.04
N GLY A 74 12.11 -4.41 -7.34
CA GLY A 74 11.97 -5.86 -7.55
C GLY A 74 11.47 -6.62 -6.32
N GLN A 75 11.56 -6.00 -5.13
CA GLN A 75 11.06 -6.54 -3.86
C GLN A 75 9.67 -6.03 -3.50
N VAL A 76 9.03 -5.21 -4.35
CA VAL A 76 7.80 -4.49 -4.02
C VAL A 76 6.68 -4.89 -4.95
N GLY A 77 5.53 -5.24 -4.35
CA GLY A 77 4.24 -5.21 -5.02
C GLY A 77 3.46 -3.98 -4.57
N ALA A 78 2.73 -3.35 -5.48
CA ALA A 78 1.97 -2.17 -5.11
C ALA A 78 0.60 -2.13 -5.81
N ILE A 79 -0.41 -1.65 -5.06
CA ILE A 79 -1.63 -1.05 -5.62
C ILE A 79 -1.50 0.42 -5.31
N PHE A 80 -1.37 1.25 -6.34
CA PHE A 80 -1.24 2.70 -6.21
C PHE A 80 -2.13 3.38 -7.24
N GLU A 81 -2.95 4.30 -6.80
CA GLU A 81 -4.01 4.91 -7.60
C GLU A 81 -5.05 3.88 -8.10
N THR A 82 -5.86 4.25 -9.09
CA THR A 82 -6.88 3.37 -9.66
C THR A 82 -6.23 2.35 -10.61
N PRO A 83 -6.36 1.05 -10.35
CA PRO A 83 -5.80 0.02 -11.22
C PRO A 83 -6.38 0.09 -12.63
N SER A 84 -5.50 0.18 -13.63
CA SER A 84 -5.88 0.21 -15.05
C SER A 84 -5.64 -1.12 -15.71
N PHE A 85 -6.69 -1.70 -16.32
CA PHE A 85 -6.64 -2.96 -17.05
C PHE A 85 -7.23 -2.81 -18.44
N TYR A 86 -6.83 -3.66 -19.35
CA TYR A 86 -7.46 -3.80 -20.67
C TYR A 86 -8.84 -4.43 -20.47
N GLY A 87 -9.89 -3.61 -20.44
CA GLY A 87 -11.25 -4.03 -20.09
C GLY A 87 -11.83 -5.10 -21.03
N TYR A 88 -11.42 -5.16 -22.30
CA TYR A 88 -11.86 -6.12 -23.28
C TYR A 88 -11.13 -7.48 -23.20
N LEU A 89 -10.04 -7.55 -22.45
CA LEU A 89 -9.31 -8.79 -22.18
C LEU A 89 -9.78 -9.40 -20.85
N SER A 90 -9.59 -10.72 -20.72
CA SER A 90 -9.82 -11.42 -19.47
C SER A 90 -8.81 -10.97 -18.38
N GLY A 91 -9.16 -11.19 -17.12
CA GLY A 91 -8.21 -10.98 -16.02
C GLY A 91 -6.93 -11.79 -16.21
N TRP A 92 -7.06 -13.05 -16.64
CA TRP A 92 -5.91 -13.90 -16.95
C TRP A 92 -4.98 -13.25 -17.98
N ARG A 93 -5.54 -12.76 -19.08
CA ARG A 93 -4.75 -12.13 -20.15
C ARG A 93 -4.08 -10.84 -19.69
N ASN A 94 -4.74 -10.06 -18.82
CA ASN A 94 -4.13 -8.90 -18.21
C ASN A 94 -2.90 -9.27 -17.36
N LEU A 95 -2.99 -10.33 -16.54
CA LEU A 95 -1.85 -10.83 -15.77
C LEU A 95 -0.70 -11.33 -16.65
N GLU A 96 -1.00 -12.06 -17.74
CA GLU A 96 0.02 -12.49 -18.72
C GLU A 96 0.77 -11.30 -19.34
N ILE A 97 0.05 -10.25 -19.74
CA ILE A 97 0.66 -9.03 -20.29
C ILE A 97 1.57 -8.39 -19.24
N PHE A 98 1.11 -8.29 -18.00
CA PHE A 98 1.93 -7.73 -16.93
C PHE A 98 3.21 -8.53 -16.69
N CYS A 99 3.14 -9.86 -16.68
CA CYS A 99 4.31 -10.73 -16.57
C CYS A 99 5.32 -10.54 -17.71
N SER A 100 4.89 -10.10 -18.90
CA SER A 100 5.81 -9.89 -20.03
C SER A 100 6.77 -8.71 -19.83
N TYR A 101 6.49 -7.80 -18.87
CA TYR A 101 7.35 -6.65 -18.54
C TYR A 101 8.28 -6.91 -17.36
N GLY A 102 8.12 -8.02 -16.65
CA GLY A 102 8.86 -8.31 -15.43
C GLY A 102 9.47 -9.70 -15.39
N ARG A 103 9.45 -10.30 -14.21
CA ARG A 103 9.90 -11.67 -13.98
C ARG A 103 9.03 -12.65 -14.77
N SER A 104 9.67 -13.68 -15.34
CA SER A 104 8.93 -14.82 -15.89
C SER A 104 8.17 -15.54 -14.77
N VAL A 105 6.84 -15.64 -14.91
CA VAL A 105 5.94 -16.32 -13.96
C VAL A 105 5.32 -17.51 -14.69
N SER A 106 5.43 -18.70 -14.13
CA SER A 106 4.83 -19.89 -14.70
C SER A 106 3.30 -19.83 -14.59
N ARG A 107 2.62 -20.57 -15.47
CA ARG A 107 1.14 -20.67 -15.42
C ARG A 107 0.65 -21.20 -14.07
N LYS A 108 1.39 -22.13 -13.45
CA LYS A 108 1.08 -22.69 -12.13
C LYS A 108 1.16 -21.62 -11.04
N GLU A 109 2.25 -20.85 -11.01
CA GLU A 109 2.42 -19.74 -10.06
C GLU A 109 1.32 -18.68 -10.21
N MET A 110 0.96 -18.35 -11.46
CA MET A 110 -0.13 -17.41 -11.72
C MET A 110 -1.47 -17.95 -11.21
N GLN A 111 -1.76 -19.25 -11.40
CA GLN A 111 -2.97 -19.88 -10.88
C GLN A 111 -3.00 -19.86 -9.36
N GLU A 112 -1.90 -20.17 -8.68
CA GLU A 112 -1.78 -20.07 -7.22
C GLU A 112 -2.15 -18.66 -6.72
N ILE A 113 -1.67 -17.61 -7.40
CA ILE A 113 -1.99 -16.22 -7.05
C ILE A 113 -3.49 -15.92 -7.28
N VAL A 114 -4.05 -16.38 -8.39
CA VAL A 114 -5.48 -16.22 -8.72
C VAL A 114 -6.36 -16.89 -7.64
N ASP A 115 -5.93 -18.03 -7.14
CA ASP A 115 -6.64 -18.75 -6.07
C ASP A 115 -6.54 -18.00 -4.73
N ILE A 116 -5.36 -17.46 -4.40
CA ILE A 116 -5.13 -16.63 -3.20
C ILE A 116 -6.06 -15.43 -3.18
N VAL A 117 -6.16 -14.69 -4.30
CA VAL A 117 -7.03 -13.50 -4.39
C VAL A 117 -8.50 -13.83 -4.61
N ARG A 118 -8.86 -15.12 -4.67
CA ARG A 118 -10.23 -15.63 -4.77
C ARG A 118 -11.00 -15.13 -5.99
N LEU A 119 -10.34 -15.00 -7.13
CA LEU A 119 -11.00 -14.69 -8.40
C LEU A 119 -11.63 -15.92 -9.06
N GLY A 120 -11.10 -17.13 -8.78
CA GLY A 120 -11.63 -18.39 -9.29
C GLY A 120 -11.82 -18.39 -10.80
N SER A 121 -12.93 -18.98 -11.29
CA SER A 121 -13.24 -19.03 -12.73
C SER A 121 -13.49 -17.65 -13.36
N ARG A 122 -13.82 -16.64 -12.56
CA ARG A 122 -14.06 -15.26 -13.02
C ARG A 122 -12.82 -14.63 -13.65
N ILE A 123 -11.62 -15.17 -13.39
CA ILE A 123 -10.37 -14.71 -14.01
C ILE A 123 -10.40 -14.79 -15.54
N ASN A 124 -11.24 -15.65 -16.11
CA ASN A 124 -11.41 -15.83 -17.55
C ASN A 124 -12.39 -14.85 -18.17
N ASP A 125 -13.17 -14.10 -17.37
CA ASP A 125 -14.12 -13.12 -17.87
C ASP A 125 -13.40 -11.81 -18.27
N PRO A 126 -13.92 -11.06 -19.26
CA PRO A 126 -13.41 -9.74 -19.59
C PRO A 126 -13.51 -8.78 -18.39
N VAL A 127 -12.43 -8.01 -18.12
CA VAL A 127 -12.36 -7.11 -16.95
C VAL A 127 -13.44 -6.02 -16.98
N LYS A 128 -13.98 -5.66 -18.16
CA LYS A 128 -15.09 -4.70 -18.26
C LYS A 128 -16.34 -5.10 -17.47
N VAL A 129 -16.55 -6.42 -17.24
CA VAL A 129 -17.72 -6.92 -16.48
C VAL A 129 -17.40 -7.18 -15.00
N TYR A 130 -16.18 -6.87 -14.55
CA TYR A 130 -15.79 -7.02 -13.14
C TYR A 130 -16.46 -5.97 -12.26
N SER A 131 -16.90 -6.42 -11.08
CA SER A 131 -17.24 -5.51 -9.98
C SER A 131 -16.00 -4.74 -9.54
N HIS A 132 -16.19 -3.69 -8.72
CA HIS A 132 -15.06 -2.95 -8.16
C HIS A 132 -14.16 -3.88 -7.33
N GLY A 133 -14.72 -4.70 -6.45
CA GLY A 133 -13.97 -5.67 -5.64
C GLY A 133 -13.20 -6.70 -6.48
N MET A 134 -13.76 -7.18 -7.60
CA MET A 134 -13.02 -8.06 -8.52
C MET A 134 -11.82 -7.35 -9.17
N ARG A 135 -11.93 -6.06 -9.49
CA ARG A 135 -10.81 -5.28 -10.01
C ARG A 135 -9.72 -5.08 -8.96
N GLN A 136 -10.09 -4.81 -7.71
CA GLN A 136 -9.14 -4.71 -6.59
C GLN A 136 -8.42 -6.05 -6.36
N ARG A 137 -9.13 -7.18 -6.41
CA ARG A 137 -8.51 -8.51 -6.33
C ARG A 137 -7.56 -8.79 -7.49
N LEU A 138 -7.90 -8.36 -8.70
CA LEU A 138 -7.00 -8.49 -9.87
C LEU A 138 -5.75 -7.62 -9.69
N ALA A 139 -5.89 -6.40 -9.16
CA ALA A 139 -4.76 -5.52 -8.85
C ALA A 139 -3.85 -6.14 -7.78
N LEU A 140 -4.45 -6.76 -6.77
CA LEU A 140 -3.68 -7.47 -5.74
C LEU A 140 -2.97 -8.69 -6.35
N ALA A 141 -3.63 -9.45 -7.24
CA ALA A 141 -2.97 -10.53 -7.97
C ALA A 141 -1.75 -10.00 -8.75
N GLN A 142 -1.92 -8.90 -9.49
CA GLN A 142 -0.83 -8.24 -10.21
C GLN A 142 0.33 -7.84 -9.28
N ALA A 143 0.03 -7.26 -8.13
CA ALA A 143 1.04 -6.85 -7.14
C ALA A 143 1.81 -8.05 -6.54
N LEU A 144 1.20 -9.23 -6.48
CA LEU A 144 1.80 -10.45 -5.94
C LEU A 144 2.65 -11.23 -6.96
N LEU A 145 2.48 -10.99 -8.27
CA LEU A 145 3.22 -11.72 -9.32
C LEU A 145 4.76 -11.68 -9.16
N PRO A 146 5.38 -10.56 -8.74
CA PRO A 146 6.82 -10.52 -8.50
C PRO A 146 7.29 -11.36 -7.29
N ARG A 147 6.39 -11.92 -6.50
CA ARG A 147 6.66 -12.51 -5.17
C ARG A 147 7.36 -11.50 -4.26
N PRO A 148 6.70 -10.38 -3.98
CA PRO A 148 7.30 -9.28 -3.24
C PRO A 148 7.58 -9.66 -1.80
N ARG A 149 8.52 -8.94 -1.15
CA ARG A 149 8.70 -8.94 0.32
C ARG A 149 7.95 -7.77 0.96
N ILE A 150 7.68 -6.74 0.18
CA ILE A 150 6.99 -5.52 0.59
C ILE A 150 5.75 -5.35 -0.27
N LEU A 151 4.60 -5.10 0.36
CA LEU A 151 3.34 -4.82 -0.31
C LEU A 151 2.85 -3.44 0.12
N ILE A 152 2.67 -2.52 -0.84
CA ILE A 152 2.17 -1.17 -0.60
C ILE A 152 0.78 -1.06 -1.21
N LEU A 153 -0.22 -0.76 -0.37
CA LEU A 153 -1.62 -0.71 -0.76
C LEU A 153 -2.17 0.70 -0.48
N ASP A 154 -2.46 1.45 -1.54
CA ASP A 154 -3.09 2.76 -1.44
C ASP A 154 -4.60 2.61 -1.62
N GLU A 155 -5.36 2.89 -0.54
CA GLU A 155 -6.81 2.81 -0.45
C GLU A 155 -7.41 1.48 -0.97
N PRO A 156 -6.93 0.30 -0.49
CA PRO A 156 -7.29 -1.00 -1.09
C PRO A 156 -8.78 -1.36 -0.96
N SER A 157 -9.50 -0.75 -0.02
CA SER A 157 -10.92 -0.99 0.23
C SER A 157 -11.84 0.14 -0.26
N GLU A 158 -11.28 1.18 -0.91
CA GLU A 158 -12.09 2.32 -1.37
C GLU A 158 -13.14 1.87 -2.38
N GLY A 159 -14.39 2.31 -2.18
CA GLY A 159 -15.50 2.01 -3.08
C GLY A 159 -16.03 0.57 -3.01
N LEU A 160 -15.58 -0.23 -2.05
CA LEU A 160 -16.15 -1.54 -1.76
C LEU A 160 -17.40 -1.41 -0.87
N ASP A 161 -18.32 -2.35 -1.00
CA ASP A 161 -19.41 -2.54 -0.05
C ASP A 161 -18.89 -3.16 1.28
N PRO A 162 -19.69 -3.18 2.33
CA PRO A 162 -19.23 -3.69 3.65
C PRO A 162 -18.72 -5.14 3.62
N GLU A 163 -19.29 -6.01 2.77
CA GLU A 163 -18.83 -7.39 2.61
C GLU A 163 -17.48 -7.42 1.89
N GLY A 164 -17.31 -6.65 0.82
CA GLY A 164 -16.05 -6.51 0.09
C GLY A 164 -14.92 -5.94 0.94
N ILE A 165 -15.23 -4.95 1.81
CA ILE A 165 -14.29 -4.42 2.80
C ILE A 165 -13.82 -5.52 3.76
N TYR A 166 -14.76 -6.28 4.32
CA TYR A 166 -14.45 -7.40 5.21
C TYR A 166 -13.56 -8.44 4.52
N GLU A 167 -13.92 -8.85 3.30
CA GLU A 167 -13.18 -9.84 2.53
C GLU A 167 -11.76 -9.37 2.15
N MET A 168 -11.60 -8.09 1.76
CA MET A 168 -10.30 -7.49 1.46
C MET A 168 -9.41 -7.47 2.70
N ARG A 169 -9.96 -7.11 3.85
CA ARG A 169 -9.24 -7.13 5.12
C ARG A 169 -8.75 -8.52 5.50
N GLU A 170 -9.63 -9.54 5.40
CA GLU A 170 -9.24 -10.92 5.67
C GLU A 170 -8.16 -11.42 4.70
N LEU A 171 -8.24 -11.03 3.44
CA LEU A 171 -7.23 -11.35 2.44
C LEU A 171 -5.87 -10.70 2.77
N ILE A 172 -5.85 -9.42 3.18
CA ILE A 172 -4.62 -8.74 3.60
C ILE A 172 -4.02 -9.43 4.85
N ARG A 173 -4.83 -9.79 5.84
CA ARG A 173 -4.37 -10.54 7.02
C ARG A 173 -3.79 -11.91 6.64
N GLN A 174 -4.44 -12.61 5.73
CA GLN A 174 -3.97 -13.88 5.22
C GLN A 174 -2.61 -13.73 4.54
N LEU A 175 -2.47 -12.74 3.64
CA LEU A 175 -1.20 -12.46 2.96
C LEU A 175 -0.07 -12.15 3.94
N HIS A 176 -0.33 -11.29 4.93
CA HIS A 176 0.63 -10.98 5.98
C HIS A 176 1.07 -12.21 6.75
N ARG A 177 0.13 -13.04 7.22
CA ARG A 177 0.42 -14.22 8.05
C ARG A 177 1.12 -15.32 7.27
N ASP A 178 0.60 -15.65 6.06
CA ASP A 178 1.01 -16.85 5.34
C ASP A 178 2.29 -16.62 4.53
N PHE A 179 2.57 -15.38 4.12
CA PHE A 179 3.75 -15.01 3.32
C PHE A 179 4.75 -14.12 4.06
N GLN A 180 4.48 -13.77 5.32
CA GLN A 180 5.36 -12.90 6.14
C GLN A 180 5.70 -11.57 5.45
N LEU A 181 4.74 -11.01 4.69
CA LEU A 181 4.94 -9.77 3.96
C LEU A 181 5.02 -8.57 4.91
N THR A 182 5.92 -7.64 4.60
CA THR A 182 5.84 -6.28 5.15
C THR A 182 4.76 -5.54 4.38
N ILE A 183 3.65 -5.16 5.02
CA ILE A 183 2.51 -4.53 4.34
C ILE A 183 2.33 -3.11 4.86
N LEU A 184 2.35 -2.13 3.95
CA LEU A 184 1.97 -0.75 4.22
C LEU A 184 0.61 -0.47 3.58
N ILE A 185 -0.37 -0.11 4.42
CA ILE A 185 -1.71 0.28 3.98
C ILE A 185 -1.85 1.77 4.18
N CYS A 186 -2.10 2.48 3.08
CA CYS A 186 -2.51 3.87 3.12
C CYS A 186 -4.03 3.92 3.07
N SER A 187 -4.67 4.49 4.07
CA SER A 187 -6.13 4.64 4.09
C SER A 187 -6.57 5.87 4.87
N HIS A 188 -7.74 6.39 4.53
CA HIS A 188 -8.46 7.37 5.31
C HIS A 188 -9.60 6.74 6.15
N LEU A 189 -9.84 5.45 5.98
CA LEU A 189 -10.85 4.67 6.72
C LEU A 189 -10.25 4.12 8.02
N LEU A 190 -10.22 4.97 9.06
CA LEU A 190 -9.57 4.68 10.34
C LEU A 190 -10.07 3.38 10.99
N ALA A 191 -11.39 3.10 10.92
CA ALA A 191 -11.98 1.90 11.48
C ALA A 191 -11.45 0.59 10.85
N GLU A 192 -11.04 0.63 9.58
CA GLU A 192 -10.43 -0.54 8.93
C GLU A 192 -8.99 -0.73 9.39
N VAL A 193 -8.21 0.35 9.37
CA VAL A 193 -6.81 0.32 9.81
C VAL A 193 -6.72 -0.12 11.27
N GLU A 194 -7.63 0.36 12.12
CA GLU A 194 -7.75 -0.05 13.54
C GLU A 194 -7.82 -1.56 13.71
N GLN A 195 -8.55 -2.22 12.82
CA GLN A 195 -8.76 -3.67 12.92
C GLN A 195 -7.53 -4.47 12.48
N ILE A 196 -6.72 -3.98 11.56
CA ILE A 196 -5.65 -4.77 10.95
C ILE A 196 -4.24 -4.28 11.29
N CYS A 197 -4.03 -2.98 11.50
CA CYS A 197 -2.70 -2.44 11.74
C CYS A 197 -2.45 -2.18 13.22
N PRO A 198 -1.50 -2.89 13.86
CA PRO A 198 -1.08 -2.59 15.22
C PRO A 198 -0.27 -1.29 15.30
N GLU A 199 0.45 -0.95 14.25
CA GLU A 199 1.29 0.24 14.14
C GLU A 199 0.81 1.17 13.04
N VAL A 200 0.91 2.47 13.28
CA VAL A 200 0.52 3.49 12.31
C VAL A 200 1.51 4.65 12.27
N ALA A 201 1.54 5.33 11.12
CA ALA A 201 2.09 6.67 10.96
C ALA A 201 0.94 7.63 10.67
N ILE A 202 0.88 8.75 11.39
CA ILE A 202 -0.12 9.82 11.18
C ILE A 202 0.56 11.01 10.56
N MET A 203 0.09 11.41 9.37
CA MET A 203 0.59 12.55 8.63
C MET A 203 -0.43 13.69 8.56
N ARG A 204 0.07 14.93 8.68
CA ARG A 204 -0.70 16.17 8.44
C ARG A 204 0.19 17.21 7.75
N SER A 205 -0.30 17.79 6.67
CA SER A 205 0.37 18.89 5.95
C SER A 205 1.84 18.60 5.61
N GLY A 206 2.14 17.38 5.16
CA GLY A 206 3.47 16.94 4.76
C GLY A 206 4.39 16.50 5.92
N ARG A 207 3.94 16.59 7.14
CA ARG A 207 4.72 16.23 8.35
C ARG A 207 4.21 14.95 8.98
N LEU A 208 5.13 14.20 9.58
CA LEU A 208 4.83 13.07 10.43
C LEU A 208 4.53 13.59 11.84
N LEU A 209 3.34 13.27 12.38
CA LEU A 209 2.91 13.68 13.70
C LEU A 209 3.13 12.56 14.74
N PHE A 210 2.92 11.32 14.31
CA PHE A 210 3.07 10.13 15.13
C PHE A 210 3.51 8.95 14.29
N HIS A 211 4.28 8.04 14.86
CA HIS A 211 4.52 6.70 14.31
C HIS A 211 4.79 5.69 15.42
N GLY A 212 4.30 4.46 15.25
CA GLY A 212 4.49 3.36 16.18
C GLY A 212 3.19 2.64 16.56
N ASP A 213 3.25 1.90 17.66
CA ASP A 213 2.11 1.14 18.20
C ASP A 213 1.13 2.11 18.89
N TRP A 214 0.09 2.49 18.17
CA TRP A 214 -0.91 3.44 18.61
C TRP A 214 -1.71 2.95 19.83
N ARG A 215 -1.85 1.62 20.00
CA ARG A 215 -2.61 1.05 21.14
C ARG A 215 -1.91 1.27 22.47
N LYS A 216 -0.57 1.28 22.47
CA LYS A 216 0.21 1.59 23.67
C LYS A 216 0.04 3.03 24.12
N GLU A 217 -0.15 3.95 23.17
CA GLU A 217 -0.28 5.40 23.44
C GLU A 217 -1.73 5.84 23.65
N SER A 218 -2.71 5.07 23.17
CA SER A 218 -4.11 5.50 23.08
C SER A 218 -4.93 5.35 24.38
N SER A 219 -4.39 4.77 25.46
CA SER A 219 -5.09 4.59 26.74
C SER A 219 -6.52 4.01 26.58
N ASN A 220 -6.71 2.99 25.74
CA ASN A 220 -8.00 2.37 25.37
C ASN A 220 -8.93 3.23 24.48
N ALA A 221 -8.46 4.31 23.89
CA ALA A 221 -9.22 5.05 22.89
C ALA A 221 -9.27 4.29 21.56
N THR A 222 -10.28 4.58 20.72
CA THR A 222 -10.31 4.09 19.32
C THR A 222 -9.22 4.79 18.50
N LEU A 223 -8.83 4.20 17.38
CA LEU A 223 -7.87 4.83 16.46
C LEU A 223 -8.36 6.20 15.97
N GLU A 224 -9.67 6.36 15.79
CA GLU A 224 -10.25 7.64 15.41
C GLU A 224 -10.06 8.70 16.50
N GLN A 225 -10.32 8.36 17.76
CA GLN A 225 -10.11 9.27 18.88
C GLN A 225 -8.63 9.64 19.02
N PHE A 226 -7.74 8.64 18.92
CA PHE A 226 -6.29 8.85 18.97
C PHE A 226 -5.80 9.74 17.81
N TYR A 227 -6.28 9.49 16.59
CA TYR A 227 -5.99 10.32 15.42
C TYR A 227 -6.40 11.78 15.64
N LEU A 228 -7.64 12.01 16.10
CA LEU A 228 -8.16 13.37 16.38
C LEU A 228 -7.36 14.09 17.46
N GLN A 229 -6.97 13.39 18.53
CA GLN A 229 -6.12 13.95 19.59
C GLN A 229 -4.75 14.33 19.06
N THR A 230 -4.12 13.43 18.28
CA THR A 230 -2.80 13.67 17.69
C THR A 230 -2.82 14.87 16.73
N VAL A 231 -3.88 14.98 15.92
CA VAL A 231 -4.01 16.06 14.94
C VAL A 231 -4.38 17.40 15.60
N LYS A 232 -5.24 17.41 16.64
CA LYS A 232 -5.64 18.62 17.38
C LYS A 232 -4.58 19.13 18.35
N GLY A 233 -3.77 18.24 18.94
CA GLY A 233 -2.72 18.60 19.91
C GLY A 233 -1.60 19.49 19.35
N ILE A 234 -1.61 19.78 18.04
CA ILE A 234 -0.67 20.68 17.36
C ILE A 234 -1.32 22.04 17.02
N GLU A 235 -2.57 22.25 17.39
CA GLU A 235 -3.28 23.54 17.21
C GLU A 235 -3.08 24.52 18.38
N VAL A 236 -1.95 24.41 19.13
CA VAL A 236 -1.58 25.37 20.18
C VAL A 236 -0.34 26.15 19.77
#